data_ed1198b83e6310940bc49fca946c1953
#
_entry.id   ed1198b83e6310940bc49fca946c1953
#
_cell.length_a   1.000
_cell.length_b   1.000
_cell.length_c   1.000
_cell.angle_alpha   90.00
_cell.angle_beta   90.00
_cell.angle_gamma   90.00
#
_symmetry.space_group_name_H-M   'P 1'
#
loop_
_entity.id
_entity.type
_entity.pdbx_description
1 polymer ?
#
loop_
_entity_poly.entity_id
_entity_poly.type
_entity_poly.pdbx_seq_one_letter_code
_entity_poly.pdbx_strand_id
1 'polypeptide(L)'
;MSKLSNKKIIILSIVGTLVSLTIAFTYAIWSRSFTQTGINTNDYSCFDIKYSENTSGLTLSKKYPIVDEDGLNQESYDVTIQNICNIGASYTVLLNKKSTSTLADEHVKVAVNGNINLLSDYQTTTTSISNYSDARVIYTDFLSANETKTIKIQSWMDENTSKEDGSNKSFTYKITIDAQTSKNLLADKILENKVITSTPDFSKGEPLASETNTGSGLYKTEDDDGTSYYFRGAIDNNYVSFANQLWRIVRINGDGSIRLIKSESIGASKFNEQAELSKYAGFTYDNASACTKSSPCISSFNSSSSTFSNNKTVTSSTIKSTLENWYKNNLASYDSKIALSSFCNDTSYTVVEDGYSYGARNRTFSSISSLKCPDTSETYGGYYKLKIGLLNVDESNFAGLAFADAQSTNYIYHSLSNGWYTMSPGSWSDDKSYLFFNFQGHYVIAEKITSERGVYPVINLNSNVDITGGNGSESNPFVIK
;
A
#
# COMPACT_ATOMS: atom_id res chain seq x y z
N MET A 1 31.29 -16.25 54.02
CA MET A 1 30.06 -15.64 53.46
C MET A 1 29.61 -14.49 54.39
N SER A 2 29.88 -13.23 54.00
CA SER A 2 29.48 -12.07 54.80
C SER A 2 27.98 -11.85 54.66
N LYS A 3 27.23 -11.86 55.77
CA LYS A 3 25.80 -11.51 55.79
C LYS A 3 25.65 -10.05 55.36
N LEU A 4 24.98 -9.80 54.22
CA LEU A 4 24.57 -8.44 53.87
C LEU A 4 23.76 -7.81 55.01
N SER A 5 24.10 -6.57 55.38
CA SER A 5 23.36 -5.87 56.45
C SER A 5 21.93 -5.61 55.99
N ASN A 6 20.97 -5.67 56.90
CA ASN A 6 19.54 -5.46 56.63
C ASN A 6 19.26 -4.15 55.86
N LYS A 7 20.06 -3.11 56.01
CA LYS A 7 19.99 -1.87 55.24
C LYS A 7 20.31 -2.09 53.73
N LYS A 8 21.29 -2.96 53.40
CA LYS A 8 21.62 -3.25 51.99
C LYS A 8 20.54 -4.11 51.33
N ILE A 9 19.91 -5.02 52.10
CA ILE A 9 18.79 -5.83 51.59
C ILE A 9 17.57 -4.95 51.29
N ILE A 10 17.26 -3.99 52.17
CA ILE A 10 16.16 -3.05 51.96
C ILE A 10 16.42 -2.14 50.77
N ILE A 11 17.63 -1.62 50.61
CA ILE A 11 18.00 -0.80 49.44
C ILE A 11 17.92 -1.62 48.14
N LEU A 12 18.41 -2.86 48.11
CA LEU A 12 18.29 -3.73 46.95
C LEU A 12 16.83 -4.06 46.60
N SER A 13 15.97 -4.28 47.59
CA SER A 13 14.55 -4.55 47.33
C SER A 13 13.81 -3.31 46.82
N ILE A 14 14.14 -2.10 47.33
CA ILE A 14 13.57 -0.84 46.83
C ILE A 14 14.04 -0.54 45.39
N VAL A 15 15.31 -0.75 45.08
CA VAL A 15 15.83 -0.60 43.71
C VAL A 15 15.22 -1.64 42.78
N GLY A 16 15.08 -2.89 43.20
CA GLY A 16 14.43 -3.94 42.40
C GLY A 16 12.95 -3.64 42.11
N THR A 17 12.21 -3.11 43.10
CA THR A 17 10.80 -2.69 42.90
C THR A 17 10.68 -1.44 42.03
N LEU A 18 11.58 -0.47 42.14
CA LEU A 18 11.63 0.69 41.26
C LEU A 18 11.95 0.31 39.82
N VAL A 19 12.89 -0.60 39.60
CA VAL A 19 13.24 -1.09 38.26
C VAL A 19 12.08 -1.90 37.66
N SER A 20 11.40 -2.75 38.41
CA SER A 20 10.22 -3.49 37.94
C SER A 20 9.02 -2.57 37.67
N LEU A 21 8.83 -1.52 38.46
CA LEU A 21 7.81 -0.50 38.24
C LEU A 21 8.11 0.34 36.98
N THR A 22 9.38 0.71 36.74
CA THR A 22 9.77 1.42 35.51
C THR A 22 9.63 0.54 34.28
N ILE A 23 9.95 -0.75 34.36
CA ILE A 23 9.77 -1.69 33.21
C ILE A 23 8.26 -1.90 32.94
N ALA A 24 7.44 -2.08 33.99
CA ALA A 24 5.99 -2.20 33.84
C ALA A 24 5.36 -0.90 33.31
N PHE A 25 5.87 0.26 33.71
CA PHE A 25 5.40 1.56 33.24
C PHE A 25 5.82 1.83 31.81
N THR A 26 7.04 1.46 31.40
CA THR A 26 7.48 1.55 29.99
C THR A 26 6.69 0.59 29.10
N TYR A 27 6.40 -0.64 29.54
CA TYR A 27 5.60 -1.57 28.76
C TYR A 27 4.16 -1.10 28.57
N ALA A 28 3.54 -0.51 29.61
CA ALA A 28 2.20 0.08 29.54
C ALA A 28 2.10 1.33 28.65
N ILE A 29 3.24 1.97 28.36
CA ILE A 29 3.32 3.16 27.49
C ILE A 29 3.38 2.80 26.01
N TRP A 30 3.76 1.56 25.64
CA TRP A 30 4.11 1.18 24.27
C TRP A 30 2.97 0.62 23.42
N SER A 31 1.84 0.24 24.01
CA SER A 31 0.67 -0.18 23.25
C SER A 31 -0.63 0.17 23.97
N ARG A 32 -1.61 0.67 23.25
CA ARG A 32 -2.98 0.91 23.74
C ARG A 32 -4.00 0.37 22.76
N SER A 33 -5.02 -0.27 23.32
CA SER A 33 -6.17 -0.73 22.59
C SER A 33 -7.39 0.07 23.03
N PHE A 34 -8.09 0.68 22.09
CA PHE A 34 -9.31 1.43 22.35
C PHE A 34 -10.51 0.64 21.85
N THR A 35 -11.53 0.55 22.68
CA THR A 35 -12.77 -0.13 22.35
C THR A 35 -13.89 0.87 22.17
N GLN A 36 -14.79 0.62 21.23
CA GLN A 36 -15.98 1.41 20.93
C GLN A 36 -16.87 1.59 22.19
N THR A 37 -16.69 2.68 22.93
CA THR A 37 -17.42 2.98 24.16
C THR A 37 -17.65 4.48 24.40
N GLY A 38 -17.42 5.34 23.40
CA GLY A 38 -17.51 6.80 23.54
C GLY A 38 -16.16 7.51 23.57
N ILE A 39 -16.14 8.76 24.01
CA ILE A 39 -14.93 9.59 24.03
C ILE A 39 -13.99 9.09 25.14
N ASN A 40 -12.77 8.68 24.77
CA ASN A 40 -11.71 8.36 25.70
C ASN A 40 -10.67 9.47 25.72
N THR A 41 -10.52 10.15 26.85
CA THR A 41 -9.44 11.08 27.11
C THR A 41 -8.57 10.51 28.24
N ASN A 42 -7.34 10.15 27.95
CA ASN A 42 -6.36 9.78 28.99
C ASN A 42 -5.18 10.74 28.96
N ASP A 43 -4.99 11.42 30.05
CA ASP A 43 -3.95 12.42 30.27
C ASP A 43 -2.68 11.79 30.85
N TYR A 44 -1.85 11.07 30.11
CA TYR A 44 -0.49 10.77 30.62
C TYR A 44 0.50 10.37 29.52
N SER A 45 1.60 11.10 29.50
CA SER A 45 2.83 10.87 28.72
C SER A 45 2.71 10.91 27.20
N CYS A 46 3.87 11.06 26.54
CA CYS A 46 4.05 11.19 25.11
C CYS A 46 3.47 10.03 24.24
N PHE A 47 2.61 9.18 24.77
CA PHE A 47 1.88 8.17 24.04
C PHE A 47 0.39 8.32 24.32
N ASP A 48 -0.21 9.32 23.71
CA ASP A 48 -1.66 9.47 23.81
C ASP A 48 -2.27 9.69 22.43
N ILE A 49 -3.16 8.78 22.06
CA ILE A 49 -4.01 8.92 20.90
C ILE A 49 -5.40 9.26 21.44
N LYS A 50 -5.85 10.45 21.14
CA LYS A 50 -7.25 10.82 21.38
C LYS A 50 -8.10 10.16 20.32
N TYR A 51 -9.14 9.52 20.81
CA TYR A 51 -10.11 8.82 20.00
C TYR A 51 -11.50 9.38 20.25
N SER A 52 -12.24 9.68 19.19
CA SER A 52 -13.63 10.04 19.26
C SER A 52 -14.44 9.38 18.14
N GLU A 53 -15.69 9.10 18.41
CA GLU A 53 -16.62 8.50 17.46
C GLU A 53 -17.91 9.33 17.37
N ASN A 54 -18.56 9.31 16.22
CA ASN A 54 -19.79 10.10 16.00
C ASN A 54 -21.06 9.36 16.45
N THR A 55 -21.01 8.04 16.59
CA THR A 55 -22.15 7.20 16.99
C THR A 55 -21.73 6.12 18.01
N SER A 56 -22.68 5.52 18.69
CA SER A 56 -22.43 4.50 19.74
C SER A 56 -22.13 3.11 19.18
N GLY A 57 -21.95 2.94 17.88
CA GLY A 57 -21.63 1.66 17.27
C GLY A 57 -22.08 1.54 15.84
N LEU A 58 -21.45 0.61 15.15
CA LEU A 58 -21.76 0.27 13.77
C LEU A 58 -22.70 -0.95 13.77
N THR A 59 -23.86 -0.81 13.18
CA THR A 59 -24.81 -1.90 12.96
C THR A 59 -25.16 -1.95 11.48
N LEU A 60 -25.41 -3.14 10.92
CA LEU A 60 -26.04 -3.23 9.60
C LEU A 60 -27.43 -2.58 9.68
N SER A 61 -27.53 -1.37 9.13
CA SER A 61 -28.75 -0.55 9.21
C SER A 61 -29.91 -1.14 8.43
N LYS A 62 -29.61 -1.92 7.38
CA LYS A 62 -30.61 -2.62 6.58
C LYS A 62 -30.41 -4.12 6.65
N LYS A 63 -31.50 -4.86 6.85
CA LYS A 63 -31.53 -6.32 6.97
C LYS A 63 -31.77 -7.00 5.62
N TYR A 64 -31.39 -6.38 4.51
CA TYR A 64 -31.51 -6.93 3.16
C TYR A 64 -30.32 -6.44 2.31
N PRO A 65 -29.97 -7.19 1.26
CA PRO A 65 -28.90 -6.83 0.34
C PRO A 65 -29.15 -5.48 -0.35
N ILE A 66 -28.11 -4.67 -0.51
CA ILE A 66 -28.17 -3.39 -1.22
C ILE A 66 -26.94 -3.24 -2.12
N VAL A 67 -27.08 -2.45 -3.17
CA VAL A 67 -25.98 -2.10 -4.08
C VAL A 67 -24.98 -1.16 -3.42
N ASP A 68 -23.79 -1.09 -3.94
CA ASP A 68 -22.68 -0.31 -3.36
C ASP A 68 -23.00 1.18 -3.27
N GLU A 69 -23.69 1.75 -4.26
CA GLU A 69 -24.10 3.15 -4.22
C GLU A 69 -25.01 3.46 -3.02
N ASP A 70 -25.99 2.59 -2.74
CA ASP A 70 -26.86 2.72 -1.57
C ASP A 70 -26.09 2.48 -0.26
N GLY A 71 -25.10 1.61 -0.30
CA GLY A 71 -24.20 1.32 0.83
C GLY A 71 -23.38 2.54 1.23
N LEU A 72 -22.77 3.22 0.26
CA LEU A 72 -21.99 4.44 0.48
C LEU A 72 -22.83 5.65 0.87
N ASN A 73 -24.12 5.65 0.53
CA ASN A 73 -25.06 6.71 0.91
C ASN A 73 -25.63 6.53 2.34
N GLN A 74 -25.26 5.47 3.06
CA GLN A 74 -25.64 5.29 4.45
C GLN A 74 -24.82 6.19 5.38
N GLU A 75 -25.35 6.44 6.58
CA GLU A 75 -24.62 7.13 7.63
C GLU A 75 -23.32 6.37 7.95
N SER A 76 -22.21 7.09 7.94
CA SER A 76 -20.90 6.52 8.28
C SER A 76 -20.68 6.49 9.79
N TYR A 77 -19.96 5.49 10.24
CA TYR A 77 -19.33 5.49 11.54
C TYR A 77 -17.96 6.16 11.42
N ASP A 78 -17.87 7.35 11.97
CA ASP A 78 -16.67 8.18 11.88
C ASP A 78 -15.82 8.04 13.14
N VAL A 79 -14.59 7.63 12.94
CA VAL A 79 -13.58 7.50 13.99
C VAL A 79 -12.52 8.58 13.78
N THR A 80 -12.37 9.47 14.72
CA THR A 80 -11.30 10.48 14.69
C THR A 80 -10.21 10.09 15.67
N ILE A 81 -8.98 10.01 15.18
CA ILE A 81 -7.79 9.66 15.93
C ILE A 81 -6.82 10.83 15.85
N GLN A 82 -6.30 11.25 16.97
CA GLN A 82 -5.28 12.28 17.08
C GLN A 82 -4.05 11.75 17.79
N ASN A 83 -2.90 11.83 17.15
CA ASN A 83 -1.61 11.63 17.77
C ASN A 83 -1.18 12.93 18.46
N ILE A 84 -1.13 12.95 19.79
CA ILE A 84 -0.70 14.13 20.56
C ILE A 84 0.78 14.09 20.94
N CYS A 85 1.52 13.10 20.45
CA CYS A 85 2.95 12.94 20.69
C CYS A 85 3.79 13.72 19.68
N ASN A 86 5.03 13.97 20.06
CA ASN A 86 6.06 14.55 19.17
C ASN A 86 6.81 13.50 18.35
N ILE A 87 6.33 12.26 18.33
CA ILE A 87 6.82 11.13 17.51
C ILE A 87 5.63 10.53 16.78
N GLY A 88 5.90 9.87 15.66
CA GLY A 88 4.86 9.19 14.90
C GLY A 88 4.28 7.97 15.61
N ALA A 89 3.08 7.57 15.22
CA ALA A 89 2.41 6.38 15.72
C ALA A 89 1.73 5.63 14.57
N SER A 90 1.94 4.32 14.49
CA SER A 90 1.10 3.48 13.65
C SER A 90 -0.14 3.05 14.40
N TYR A 91 -1.23 2.87 13.66
CA TYR A 91 -2.45 2.35 14.22
C TYR A 91 -3.14 1.38 13.27
N THR A 92 -3.89 0.48 13.85
CA THR A 92 -4.66 -0.54 13.13
C THR A 92 -6.10 -0.47 13.60
N VAL A 93 -7.03 -0.39 12.65
CA VAL A 93 -8.47 -0.44 12.90
C VAL A 93 -8.93 -1.88 12.71
N LEU A 94 -9.46 -2.45 13.77
CA LEU A 94 -9.95 -3.81 13.82
C LEU A 94 -11.47 -3.83 13.87
N LEU A 95 -12.08 -4.63 13.02
CA LEU A 95 -13.50 -4.97 13.09
C LEU A 95 -13.64 -6.34 13.76
N ASN A 96 -14.11 -6.35 15.01
CA ASN A 96 -14.27 -7.55 15.82
C ASN A 96 -15.68 -8.10 15.66
N LYS A 97 -15.80 -9.34 15.21
CA LYS A 97 -17.06 -10.03 14.98
C LYS A 97 -17.58 -10.65 16.26
N LYS A 98 -18.82 -10.34 16.65
CA LYS A 98 -19.42 -10.94 17.82
C LYS A 98 -19.68 -12.42 17.60
N SER A 99 -19.37 -13.26 18.60
CA SER A 99 -19.48 -14.73 18.49
C SER A 99 -20.89 -15.23 18.17
N THR A 100 -21.92 -14.40 18.39
CA THR A 100 -23.33 -14.72 18.04
C THR A 100 -23.73 -14.28 16.65
N SER A 101 -22.83 -13.67 15.87
CA SER A 101 -23.11 -13.31 14.47
C SER A 101 -23.23 -14.54 13.60
N THR A 102 -24.28 -14.60 12.79
CA THR A 102 -24.60 -15.75 11.94
C THR A 102 -24.49 -15.47 10.45
N LEU A 103 -24.35 -14.18 10.03
CA LEU A 103 -24.05 -13.81 8.66
C LEU A 103 -22.55 -14.06 8.40
N ALA A 104 -22.24 -14.72 7.30
CA ALA A 104 -20.85 -14.99 6.91
C ALA A 104 -20.18 -13.73 6.36
N ASP A 105 -18.86 -13.63 6.51
CA ASP A 105 -18.08 -12.44 6.15
C ASP A 105 -18.08 -12.14 4.63
N GLU A 106 -18.25 -13.19 3.82
CA GLU A 106 -18.40 -13.09 2.36
C GLU A 106 -19.69 -12.40 1.89
N HIS A 107 -20.63 -12.17 2.81
CA HIS A 107 -21.88 -11.46 2.56
C HIS A 107 -21.91 -10.05 3.16
N VAL A 108 -20.80 -9.59 3.70
CA VAL A 108 -20.67 -8.27 4.32
C VAL A 108 -19.67 -7.45 3.53
N LYS A 109 -20.12 -6.31 2.99
CA LYS A 109 -19.26 -5.28 2.44
C LYS A 109 -18.92 -4.25 3.50
N VAL A 110 -17.67 -3.81 3.50
CA VAL A 110 -17.16 -2.76 4.36
C VAL A 110 -16.47 -1.72 3.48
N ALA A 111 -16.88 -0.48 3.62
CA ALA A 111 -16.19 0.66 3.03
C ALA A 111 -15.40 1.39 4.10
N VAL A 112 -14.11 1.61 3.84
CA VAL A 112 -13.26 2.45 4.66
C VAL A 112 -12.79 3.62 3.81
N ASN A 113 -13.14 4.83 4.19
CA ASN A 113 -12.89 6.05 3.42
C ASN A 113 -13.37 5.96 1.96
N GLY A 114 -14.49 5.26 1.74
CA GLY A 114 -15.07 5.04 0.41
C GLY A 114 -14.52 3.83 -0.35
N ASN A 115 -13.44 3.20 0.11
CA ASN A 115 -12.89 1.99 -0.51
C ASN A 115 -13.66 0.75 -0.03
N ILE A 116 -14.34 0.06 -0.95
CA ILE A 116 -15.25 -1.06 -0.69
C ILE A 116 -14.51 -2.38 -0.87
N ASN A 117 -14.63 -3.28 0.11
CA ASN A 117 -14.17 -4.66 0.01
C ASN A 117 -15.16 -5.58 0.74
N LEU A 118 -15.17 -6.87 0.38
CA LEU A 118 -15.83 -7.88 1.19
C LEU A 118 -15.08 -8.05 2.50
N LEU A 119 -15.79 -8.27 3.59
CA LEU A 119 -15.17 -8.48 4.89
C LEU A 119 -14.27 -9.73 4.91
N SER A 120 -14.60 -10.75 4.11
CA SER A 120 -13.78 -11.94 3.89
C SER A 120 -12.39 -11.65 3.30
N ASP A 121 -12.24 -10.55 2.56
CA ASP A 121 -10.99 -10.20 1.89
C ASP A 121 -9.98 -9.56 2.84
N TYR A 122 -10.42 -9.12 4.00
CA TYR A 122 -9.54 -8.54 5.00
C TYR A 122 -8.81 -9.61 5.82
N GLN A 123 -7.58 -9.32 6.21
CA GLN A 123 -6.75 -10.21 7.01
C GLN A 123 -7.42 -10.52 8.37
N THR A 124 -7.54 -11.80 8.70
CA THR A 124 -8.03 -12.26 9.99
C THR A 124 -6.95 -12.14 11.05
N THR A 125 -7.34 -11.69 12.23
CA THR A 125 -6.47 -11.67 13.43
C THR A 125 -7.27 -12.10 14.66
N THR A 126 -6.58 -12.31 15.77
CA THR A 126 -7.21 -12.65 17.05
C THR A 126 -7.81 -11.41 17.70
N THR A 127 -8.92 -11.58 18.41
CA THR A 127 -9.49 -10.53 19.25
C THR A 127 -9.21 -10.79 20.73
N SER A 128 -8.92 -9.74 21.46
CA SER A 128 -8.82 -9.79 22.93
C SER A 128 -10.16 -9.52 23.63
N ILE A 129 -11.22 -9.23 22.86
CA ILE A 129 -12.52 -8.85 23.42
C ILE A 129 -13.33 -10.08 23.78
N SER A 130 -13.79 -10.17 24.99
CA SER A 130 -14.68 -11.24 25.45
C SER A 130 -15.99 -11.24 24.64
N ASN A 131 -16.47 -12.42 24.25
CA ASN A 131 -17.67 -12.67 23.43
C ASN A 131 -17.55 -12.26 21.94
N TYR A 132 -16.33 -12.07 21.44
CA TYR A 132 -16.03 -11.92 20.03
C TYR A 132 -15.17 -13.10 19.57
N SER A 133 -15.38 -13.57 18.33
CA SER A 133 -14.75 -14.80 17.82
C SER A 133 -13.40 -14.52 17.16
N ASP A 134 -13.36 -13.46 16.35
CA ASP A 134 -12.24 -13.08 15.52
C ASP A 134 -12.30 -11.58 15.22
N ALA A 135 -11.25 -11.07 14.62
CA ALA A 135 -11.21 -9.70 14.12
C ALA A 135 -10.66 -9.65 12.69
N ARG A 136 -11.07 -8.63 11.95
CA ARG A 136 -10.52 -8.30 10.64
C ARG A 136 -9.75 -7.00 10.74
N VAL A 137 -8.56 -6.97 10.15
CA VAL A 137 -7.76 -5.75 9.97
C VAL A 137 -8.35 -4.97 8.79
N ILE A 138 -9.25 -4.01 9.07
CA ILE A 138 -9.95 -3.27 8.02
C ILE A 138 -9.21 -2.04 7.54
N TYR A 139 -8.30 -1.49 8.37
CA TYR A 139 -7.49 -0.34 8.00
C TYR A 139 -6.22 -0.29 8.84
N THR A 140 -5.12 0.11 8.24
CA THR A 140 -3.85 0.35 8.93
C THR A 140 -3.25 1.63 8.37
N ASP A 141 -2.78 2.52 9.24
CA ASP A 141 -2.21 3.78 8.80
C ASP A 141 -1.24 4.31 9.86
N PHE A 142 -0.66 5.46 9.56
CA PHE A 142 0.32 6.16 10.37
C PHE A 142 -0.16 7.58 10.68
N LEU A 143 0.10 8.05 11.88
CA LEU A 143 -0.07 9.43 12.29
C LEU A 143 1.28 10.05 12.58
N SER A 144 1.61 11.12 11.86
CA SER A 144 2.75 11.96 12.19
C SER A 144 2.58 12.60 13.57
N ALA A 145 3.65 13.16 14.11
CA ALA A 145 3.55 13.94 15.36
C ALA A 145 2.47 15.02 15.27
N ASN A 146 1.55 15.03 16.23
CA ASN A 146 0.42 15.99 16.34
C ASN A 146 -0.62 15.92 15.21
N GLU A 147 -0.61 14.88 14.38
CA GLU A 147 -1.57 14.70 13.30
C GLU A 147 -2.93 14.21 13.83
N THR A 148 -4.00 14.61 13.13
CA THR A 148 -5.38 14.12 13.36
C THR A 148 -5.92 13.57 12.05
N LYS A 149 -6.49 12.36 12.10
CA LYS A 149 -7.18 11.73 10.96
C LYS A 149 -8.58 11.28 11.38
N THR A 150 -9.53 11.40 10.45
CA THR A 150 -10.87 10.83 10.59
C THR A 150 -11.04 9.71 9.58
N ILE A 151 -11.45 8.55 10.05
CA ILE A 151 -11.72 7.36 9.27
C ILE A 151 -13.22 7.17 9.20
N LYS A 152 -13.76 7.10 7.99
CA LYS A 152 -15.19 6.83 7.75
C LYS A 152 -15.37 5.36 7.45
N ILE A 153 -16.25 4.70 8.19
CA ILE A 153 -16.53 3.28 8.05
C ILE A 153 -18.02 3.10 7.79
N GLN A 154 -18.34 2.37 6.75
CA GLN A 154 -19.72 1.99 6.40
C GLN A 154 -19.76 0.48 6.16
N SER A 155 -20.91 -0.15 6.36
CA SER A 155 -21.06 -1.56 6.08
C SER A 155 -22.48 -1.91 5.72
N TRP A 156 -22.64 -2.88 4.82
CA TRP A 156 -23.92 -3.36 4.35
C TRP A 156 -23.84 -4.83 3.93
N MET A 157 -25.01 -5.42 3.68
CA MET A 157 -25.08 -6.75 3.10
C MET A 157 -24.91 -6.65 1.59
N ASP A 158 -23.98 -7.47 1.05
CA ASP A 158 -23.69 -7.50 -0.39
C ASP A 158 -24.95 -7.83 -1.20
N GLU A 159 -25.15 -7.10 -2.31
CA GLU A 159 -26.26 -7.29 -3.23
C GLU A 159 -26.38 -8.72 -3.78
N ASN A 160 -25.27 -9.44 -3.86
CA ASN A 160 -25.25 -10.83 -4.35
C ASN A 160 -25.64 -11.88 -3.29
N THR A 161 -25.94 -11.43 -2.06
CA THR A 161 -26.34 -12.35 -0.98
C THR A 161 -27.68 -12.98 -1.29
N SER A 162 -27.72 -14.32 -1.37
CA SER A 162 -28.95 -15.06 -1.60
C SER A 162 -29.94 -14.92 -0.42
N LYS A 163 -31.22 -15.18 -0.67
CA LYS A 163 -32.21 -15.19 0.40
C LYS A 163 -31.89 -16.24 1.47
N GLU A 164 -31.31 -17.36 1.09
CA GLU A 164 -30.92 -18.42 2.00
C GLU A 164 -29.79 -18.00 2.92
N ASP A 165 -28.80 -17.33 2.37
CA ASP A 165 -27.60 -16.87 3.10
C ASP A 165 -27.85 -15.66 3.96
N GLY A 166 -28.79 -14.78 3.58
CA GLY A 166 -29.07 -13.51 4.27
C GLY A 166 -30.26 -13.53 5.23
N SER A 167 -31.31 -14.37 4.97
CA SER A 167 -32.53 -14.36 5.77
C SER A 167 -32.31 -14.85 7.19
N ASN A 168 -32.82 -14.08 8.16
CA ASN A 168 -32.69 -14.38 9.59
C ASN A 168 -31.26 -14.49 10.09
N LYS A 169 -30.27 -13.97 9.34
CA LYS A 169 -28.91 -13.87 9.78
C LYS A 169 -28.68 -12.55 10.53
N SER A 170 -27.73 -12.56 11.44
CA SER A 170 -27.33 -11.37 12.21
C SER A 170 -25.85 -11.12 12.07
N PHE A 171 -25.49 -9.86 12.01
CA PHE A 171 -24.11 -9.43 12.04
C PHE A 171 -23.96 -8.29 13.04
N THR A 172 -23.18 -8.55 14.07
CA THR A 172 -22.85 -7.56 15.10
C THR A 172 -21.35 -7.53 15.26
N TYR A 173 -20.79 -6.34 15.30
CA TYR A 173 -19.34 -6.16 15.42
C TYR A 173 -18.98 -4.92 16.21
N LYS A 174 -17.73 -4.84 16.58
CA LYS A 174 -17.17 -3.75 17.36
C LYS A 174 -15.87 -3.28 16.71
N ILE A 175 -15.70 -1.98 16.60
CA ILE A 175 -14.44 -1.39 16.15
C ILE A 175 -13.52 -1.27 17.36
N THR A 176 -12.25 -1.63 17.16
CA THR A 176 -11.16 -1.30 18.07
C THR A 176 -10.01 -0.70 17.28
N ILE A 177 -9.23 0.13 17.96
CA ILE A 177 -8.04 0.73 17.40
C ILE A 177 -6.88 0.32 18.29
N ASP A 178 -5.93 -0.36 17.68
CA ASP A 178 -4.66 -0.67 18.30
C ASP A 178 -3.62 0.30 17.75
N ALA A 179 -3.01 1.08 18.62
CA ALA A 179 -1.98 2.03 18.24
C ALA A 179 -0.71 1.78 19.04
N GLN A 180 0.42 1.97 18.38
CA GLN A 180 1.73 1.83 19.01
C GLN A 180 2.67 2.92 18.51
N THR A 181 3.45 3.47 19.44
CA THR A 181 4.61 4.27 19.07
C THR A 181 5.83 3.37 19.11
N SER A 182 6.69 3.56 18.14
CA SER A 182 8.01 2.98 18.17
C SER A 182 9.00 4.07 17.75
N LYS A 183 10.02 4.29 18.54
CA LYS A 183 11.13 5.14 18.16
C LYS A 183 11.93 4.54 16.99
N ASN A 184 11.59 3.33 16.60
CA ASN A 184 12.30 2.54 15.59
C ASN A 184 11.39 2.12 14.43
N LEU A 185 10.21 2.74 14.24
CA LEU A 185 9.41 2.50 13.03
C LEU A 185 10.19 2.97 11.80
N LEU A 186 10.12 2.18 10.73
CA LEU A 186 10.74 2.56 9.46
C LEU A 186 10.12 3.88 8.92
N ALA A 187 8.80 4.05 9.07
CA ALA A 187 8.12 5.28 8.68
C ALA A 187 8.67 6.50 9.42
N ASP A 188 8.91 6.40 10.75
CA ASP A 188 9.49 7.51 11.54
C ASP A 188 10.87 7.88 11.02
N LYS A 189 11.69 6.88 10.68
CA LYS A 189 13.03 7.13 10.13
C LYS A 189 13.01 7.79 8.76
N ILE A 190 12.06 7.45 7.93
CA ILE A 190 11.84 8.14 6.65
C ILE A 190 11.47 9.59 6.89
N LEU A 191 10.56 9.86 7.83
CA LEU A 191 10.04 11.19 8.14
C LEU A 191 11.00 12.08 8.95
N GLU A 192 12.14 11.56 9.43
CA GLU A 192 13.25 12.40 9.91
C GLU A 192 13.86 13.26 8.79
N ASN A 193 13.66 12.87 7.52
CA ASN A 193 14.10 13.69 6.39
C ASN A 193 13.22 14.95 6.27
N LYS A 194 13.87 16.06 5.88
CA LYS A 194 13.14 17.30 5.60
C LYS A 194 12.22 17.10 4.40
N VAL A 195 10.92 17.30 4.61
CA VAL A 195 9.93 17.22 3.53
C VAL A 195 9.98 18.48 2.66
N ILE A 196 10.14 18.29 1.36
CA ILE A 196 10.08 19.33 0.35
C ILE A 196 8.61 19.52 -0.05
N THR A 197 8.12 20.74 -0.01
CA THR A 197 6.71 21.09 -0.26
C THR A 197 6.44 21.70 -1.63
N SER A 198 7.49 22.00 -2.40
CA SER A 198 7.35 22.47 -3.79
C SER A 198 6.90 21.32 -4.70
N THR A 199 6.10 21.64 -5.70
CA THR A 199 5.76 20.67 -6.76
C THR A 199 6.95 20.50 -7.68
N PRO A 200 7.40 19.25 -7.96
CA PRO A 200 8.50 19.03 -8.88
C PRO A 200 8.07 19.29 -10.34
N ASP A 201 9.05 19.63 -11.17
CA ASP A 201 8.88 19.71 -12.62
C ASP A 201 9.02 18.30 -13.23
N PHE A 202 7.90 17.68 -13.60
CA PHE A 202 7.88 16.33 -14.18
C PHE A 202 8.33 16.30 -15.66
N SER A 203 8.57 17.46 -16.29
CA SER A 203 9.18 17.51 -17.63
C SER A 203 10.67 17.22 -17.63
N LYS A 204 11.29 17.22 -16.44
CA LYS A 204 12.73 17.03 -16.23
C LYS A 204 13.02 15.89 -15.31
N GLY A 205 14.13 15.20 -15.56
CA GLY A 205 14.71 14.24 -14.63
C GLY A 205 15.31 14.95 -13.39
N GLU A 206 15.46 14.20 -12.28
CA GLU A 206 16.09 14.70 -11.05
C GLU A 206 17.05 13.64 -10.51
N PRO A 207 18.32 13.95 -10.23
CA PRO A 207 18.97 15.21 -10.65
C PRO A 207 19.29 15.21 -12.14
N LEU A 208 19.32 16.39 -12.72
CA LEU A 208 19.92 16.53 -14.06
C LEU A 208 21.43 16.32 -13.97
N ALA A 209 22.03 15.74 -15.00
CA ALA A 209 23.47 15.46 -15.02
C ALA A 209 24.35 16.71 -14.86
N SER A 210 23.81 17.89 -15.21
CA SER A 210 24.49 19.19 -15.11
C SER A 210 24.24 19.90 -13.77
N GLU A 211 23.38 19.37 -12.89
CA GLU A 211 22.98 20.02 -11.65
C GLU A 211 23.36 19.17 -10.43
N THR A 212 23.79 19.82 -9.36
CA THR A 212 24.12 19.15 -8.10
C THR A 212 22.88 19.05 -7.21
N ASN A 213 22.13 17.96 -7.26
CA ASN A 213 21.11 17.52 -6.28
C ASN A 213 20.13 18.61 -5.74
N THR A 214 19.79 19.61 -6.53
CA THR A 214 19.03 20.78 -6.03
C THR A 214 17.57 20.47 -5.72
N GLY A 215 16.99 19.45 -6.33
CA GLY A 215 15.62 18.98 -6.12
C GLY A 215 15.52 17.59 -5.52
N SER A 216 16.65 16.99 -5.10
CA SER A 216 16.63 15.65 -4.52
C SER A 216 16.18 15.66 -3.05
N GLY A 217 15.32 14.75 -2.64
CA GLY A 217 14.87 14.66 -1.25
C GLY A 217 13.55 13.91 -1.08
N LEU A 218 12.97 14.08 0.12
CA LEU A 218 11.65 13.54 0.45
C LEU A 218 10.57 14.59 0.14
N TYR A 219 9.60 14.23 -0.67
CA TYR A 219 8.46 15.06 -1.05
C TYR A 219 7.16 14.49 -0.47
N LYS A 220 6.07 15.25 -0.55
CA LYS A 220 4.73 14.77 -0.25
C LYS A 220 3.75 15.10 -1.36
N THR A 221 2.76 14.25 -1.53
CA THR A 221 1.61 14.42 -2.41
C THR A 221 0.45 13.58 -1.88
N GLU A 222 -0.71 13.65 -2.54
CA GLU A 222 -1.84 12.77 -2.25
C GLU A 222 -1.83 11.57 -3.19
N ASP A 223 -2.09 10.37 -2.65
CA ASP A 223 -2.56 9.22 -3.40
C ASP A 223 -4.04 8.94 -3.08
N ASP A 224 -4.56 7.79 -3.49
CA ASP A 224 -5.99 7.49 -3.28
C ASP A 224 -6.33 7.18 -1.82
N ASP A 225 -5.36 6.79 -1.02
CA ASP A 225 -5.52 6.40 0.38
C ASP A 225 -5.15 7.54 1.35
N GLY A 226 -4.60 8.67 0.86
CA GLY A 226 -4.25 9.85 1.66
C GLY A 226 -2.90 10.47 1.29
N THR A 227 -2.27 11.12 2.28
CA THR A 227 -0.96 11.76 2.06
C THR A 227 0.14 10.72 1.92
N SER A 228 0.84 10.75 0.79
CA SER A 228 1.98 9.91 0.48
C SER A 228 3.27 10.72 0.52
N TYR A 229 4.35 10.13 1.08
CA TYR A 229 5.68 10.73 1.13
C TYR A 229 6.62 9.91 0.23
N TYR A 230 7.25 10.53 -0.74
CA TYR A 230 8.06 9.83 -1.74
C TYR A 230 9.45 10.42 -1.89
N PHE A 231 10.42 9.57 -2.16
CA PHE A 231 11.77 9.99 -2.49
C PHE A 231 11.89 10.37 -3.96
N ARG A 232 12.64 11.44 -4.26
CA ARG A 232 12.93 11.91 -5.62
C ARG A 232 14.40 12.23 -5.77
N GLY A 233 15.00 11.86 -6.89
CA GLY A 233 16.34 12.26 -7.28
C GLY A 233 17.45 11.39 -6.71
N ALA A 234 18.61 11.98 -6.47
CA ALA A 234 19.79 11.30 -5.94
C ALA A 234 19.67 11.14 -4.42
N ILE A 235 19.20 9.98 -3.99
CA ILE A 235 19.00 9.61 -2.59
C ILE A 235 19.96 8.48 -2.22
N ASP A 236 20.63 8.62 -1.09
CA ASP A 236 21.63 7.69 -0.56
C ASP A 236 21.25 7.05 0.79
N ASN A 237 20.15 7.48 1.40
CA ASN A 237 19.71 7.05 2.72
C ASN A 237 18.32 6.37 2.73
N ASN A 238 17.94 5.69 1.64
CA ASN A 238 16.67 4.98 1.52
C ASN A 238 16.82 3.46 1.28
N TYR A 239 17.94 2.88 1.72
CA TYR A 239 18.18 1.44 1.64
C TYR A 239 17.58 0.70 2.82
N VAL A 240 16.99 -0.46 2.53
CA VAL A 240 16.38 -1.39 3.50
C VAL A 240 16.93 -2.80 3.27
N SER A 241 17.34 -3.46 4.34
CA SER A 241 17.63 -4.90 4.38
C SER A 241 16.37 -5.63 4.89
N PHE A 242 15.73 -6.40 4.03
CA PHE A 242 14.56 -7.19 4.34
C PHE A 242 14.59 -8.54 3.64
N ALA A 243 14.25 -9.61 4.35
CA ALA A 243 14.28 -10.99 3.85
C ALA A 243 15.64 -11.38 3.23
N ASN A 244 16.75 -10.97 3.86
CA ASN A 244 18.12 -11.15 3.38
C ASN A 244 18.40 -10.54 1.99
N GLN A 245 17.63 -9.53 1.61
CA GLN A 245 17.78 -8.85 0.33
C GLN A 245 17.82 -7.34 0.55
N LEU A 246 18.46 -6.63 -0.39
CA LEU A 246 18.56 -5.17 -0.36
C LEU A 246 17.44 -4.54 -1.21
N TRP A 247 16.79 -3.56 -0.63
CA TRP A 247 15.67 -2.81 -1.21
C TRP A 247 15.91 -1.32 -1.13
N ARG A 248 15.20 -0.57 -1.96
CA ARG A 248 15.14 0.90 -1.89
C ARG A 248 13.71 1.33 -1.52
N ILE A 249 13.59 2.27 -0.60
CA ILE A 249 12.30 2.88 -0.27
C ILE A 249 11.89 3.79 -1.42
N VAL A 250 10.69 3.57 -1.95
CA VAL A 250 10.06 4.44 -2.96
C VAL A 250 9.24 5.51 -2.28
N ARG A 251 8.33 5.08 -1.39
CA ARG A 251 7.43 6.01 -0.69
C ARG A 251 6.77 5.37 0.54
N ILE A 252 6.25 6.20 1.42
CA ILE A 252 5.18 5.84 2.33
C ILE A 252 3.88 6.10 1.57
N ASN A 253 3.02 5.09 1.42
CA ASN A 253 1.71 5.22 0.79
C ASN A 253 0.75 5.99 1.71
N GLY A 254 -0.36 6.49 1.17
CA GLY A 254 -1.40 7.16 1.96
C GLY A 254 -2.03 6.28 3.04
N ASP A 255 -2.01 4.95 2.88
CA ASP A 255 -2.42 3.96 3.89
C ASP A 255 -1.34 3.67 4.95
N GLY A 256 -0.19 4.37 4.90
CA GLY A 256 0.95 4.20 5.79
C GLY A 256 1.86 3.03 5.46
N SER A 257 1.50 2.13 4.55
CA SER A 257 2.38 1.06 4.10
C SER A 257 3.58 1.62 3.34
N ILE A 258 4.73 0.92 3.39
CA ILE A 258 6.00 1.44 2.84
C ILE A 258 6.37 0.68 1.58
N ARG A 259 6.32 1.37 0.44
CA ARG A 259 6.65 0.80 -0.87
C ARG A 259 8.14 0.70 -1.07
N LEU A 260 8.58 -0.51 -1.38
CA LEU A 260 9.97 -0.85 -1.65
C LEU A 260 10.13 -1.40 -3.07
N ILE A 261 11.22 -1.02 -3.73
CA ILE A 261 11.70 -1.68 -4.95
C ILE A 261 12.98 -2.45 -4.65
N LYS A 262 13.11 -3.67 -5.17
CA LYS A 262 14.33 -4.47 -4.99
C LYS A 262 15.52 -3.78 -5.67
N SER A 263 16.68 -3.72 -5.00
CA SER A 263 17.88 -3.07 -5.51
C SER A 263 18.50 -3.80 -6.69
N GLU A 264 18.25 -5.10 -6.82
CA GLU A 264 18.78 -5.93 -7.90
C GLU A 264 17.65 -6.63 -8.66
N SER A 265 17.85 -6.85 -9.96
CA SER A 265 16.92 -7.63 -10.76
C SER A 265 16.85 -9.08 -10.28
N ILE A 266 15.68 -9.69 -10.42
CA ILE A 266 15.49 -11.14 -10.23
C ILE A 266 15.74 -11.94 -11.52
N GLY A 267 16.20 -11.29 -12.57
CA GLY A 267 16.44 -11.83 -13.90
C GLY A 267 15.75 -11.03 -14.99
N ALA A 268 15.80 -11.53 -16.22
CA ALA A 268 15.08 -10.94 -17.34
C ALA A 268 13.80 -11.73 -17.63
N SER A 269 12.77 -11.03 -18.11
CA SER A 269 11.52 -11.62 -18.57
C SER A 269 10.93 -10.77 -19.68
N LYS A 270 10.20 -11.40 -20.57
CA LYS A 270 9.19 -10.70 -21.38
C LYS A 270 8.08 -10.22 -20.47
N PHE A 271 7.45 -9.13 -20.82
CA PHE A 271 6.24 -8.74 -20.12
C PHE A 271 5.12 -9.76 -20.40
N ASN A 272 4.98 -10.14 -21.68
CA ASN A 272 4.13 -11.26 -22.09
C ASN A 272 4.77 -12.05 -23.24
N GLU A 273 4.62 -13.37 -23.21
CA GLU A 273 5.06 -14.26 -24.29
C GLU A 273 4.26 -14.11 -25.59
N GLN A 274 3.01 -13.72 -25.47
CA GLN A 274 2.08 -13.60 -26.58
C GLN A 274 2.25 -12.24 -27.26
N ALA A 275 2.52 -12.27 -28.55
CA ALA A 275 2.77 -11.06 -29.32
C ALA A 275 1.54 -10.16 -29.48
N GLU A 276 1.72 -8.89 -29.31
CA GLU A 276 1.49 -7.86 -30.31
C GLU A 276 0.06 -7.31 -30.40
N LEU A 277 -0.95 -7.81 -29.69
CA LEU A 277 -2.30 -7.24 -29.65
C LEU A 277 -2.50 -6.39 -28.40
N SER A 278 -3.28 -5.32 -28.48
CA SER A 278 -3.59 -4.44 -27.35
C SER A 278 -4.16 -5.18 -26.13
N LYS A 279 -4.81 -6.33 -26.35
CA LYS A 279 -5.30 -7.20 -25.29
C LYS A 279 -4.24 -7.77 -24.35
N TYR A 280 -2.98 -7.76 -24.75
CA TYR A 280 -1.86 -8.24 -23.94
C TYR A 280 -1.15 -7.12 -23.17
N ALA A 281 -1.60 -5.88 -23.33
CA ALA A 281 -1.11 -4.77 -22.55
C ALA A 281 -1.69 -4.81 -21.14
N GLY A 282 -0.82 -4.65 -20.13
CA GLY A 282 -1.22 -4.67 -18.72
C GLY A 282 -0.81 -5.93 -17.97
N PHE A 283 -0.82 -5.82 -16.69
CA PHE A 283 -0.37 -6.86 -15.76
C PHE A 283 -1.26 -8.10 -15.78
N THR A 284 -2.56 -7.89 -16.02
CA THR A 284 -3.50 -8.91 -16.49
C THR A 284 -4.22 -8.41 -17.74
N TYR A 285 -4.80 -9.30 -18.52
CA TYR A 285 -5.47 -8.97 -19.77
C TYR A 285 -6.64 -9.91 -20.08
N ASP A 286 -7.57 -9.42 -20.87
CA ASP A 286 -8.69 -10.21 -21.40
C ASP A 286 -8.20 -11.14 -22.51
N ASN A 287 -8.43 -12.45 -22.34
CA ASN A 287 -8.01 -13.47 -23.30
C ASN A 287 -9.08 -13.79 -24.37
N ALA A 288 -10.24 -13.15 -24.33
CA ALA A 288 -11.43 -13.68 -25.02
C ALA A 288 -11.59 -13.29 -26.48
N SER A 289 -10.86 -12.29 -27.06
CA SER A 289 -11.16 -11.84 -28.40
C SER A 289 -10.02 -11.10 -29.10
N ALA A 290 -9.97 -11.14 -30.40
CA ALA A 290 -9.16 -10.24 -31.19
C ALA A 290 -9.60 -8.80 -30.98
N CYS A 291 -8.66 -7.92 -30.63
CA CYS A 291 -8.92 -6.50 -30.47
C CYS A 291 -8.88 -5.80 -31.82
N THR A 292 -9.72 -4.81 -31.98
CA THR A 292 -9.74 -3.95 -33.16
C THR A 292 -9.65 -2.50 -32.72
N LYS A 293 -9.32 -1.59 -33.66
CA LYS A 293 -9.31 -0.14 -33.44
C LYS A 293 -10.68 0.38 -32.93
N SER A 294 -11.77 -0.24 -33.34
CA SER A 294 -13.14 0.10 -32.95
C SER A 294 -13.63 -0.66 -31.69
N SER A 295 -12.92 -1.71 -31.29
CA SER A 295 -13.22 -2.52 -30.09
C SER A 295 -11.91 -2.90 -29.41
N PRO A 296 -11.33 -1.98 -28.63
CA PRO A 296 -10.07 -2.23 -27.94
C PRO A 296 -10.25 -3.33 -26.88
N CYS A 297 -9.22 -4.15 -26.74
CA CYS A 297 -9.15 -5.08 -25.63
C CYS A 297 -8.71 -4.34 -24.38
N ILE A 298 -9.67 -4.04 -23.59
CA ILE A 298 -9.45 -3.45 -22.29
C ILE A 298 -9.21 -4.60 -21.33
N SER A 299 -8.07 -4.61 -20.67
CA SER A 299 -7.86 -5.50 -19.54
C SER A 299 -8.56 -4.89 -18.36
N SER A 300 -9.74 -5.34 -18.08
CA SER A 300 -10.41 -5.03 -16.82
C SER A 300 -10.01 -6.04 -15.78
N PHE A 301 -10.18 -5.73 -14.52
CA PHE A 301 -9.61 -6.50 -13.46
C PHE A 301 -10.44 -6.57 -12.18
N ASN A 302 -10.49 -7.80 -11.65
CA ASN A 302 -10.81 -8.02 -10.26
C ASN A 302 -9.71 -8.88 -9.61
N SER A 303 -9.16 -8.47 -8.47
CA SER A 303 -8.01 -9.10 -7.82
C SER A 303 -8.26 -10.50 -7.30
N SER A 304 -9.50 -10.82 -7.00
CA SER A 304 -9.90 -12.08 -6.39
C SER A 304 -10.55 -13.06 -7.36
N SER A 305 -10.87 -12.63 -8.57
CA SER A 305 -11.59 -13.47 -9.54
C SER A 305 -10.85 -13.52 -10.88
N SER A 306 -10.77 -14.70 -11.46
CA SER A 306 -10.35 -14.89 -12.85
C SER A 306 -11.46 -14.56 -13.86
N THR A 307 -12.63 -14.09 -13.39
CA THR A 307 -13.82 -13.87 -14.20
C THR A 307 -14.39 -12.49 -13.95
N PHE A 308 -14.71 -11.75 -15.01
CA PHE A 308 -15.35 -10.44 -14.93
C PHE A 308 -16.85 -10.52 -14.76
N SER A 309 -17.46 -9.41 -14.32
CA SER A 309 -18.91 -9.20 -14.32
C SER A 309 -19.59 -9.48 -15.68
N ASN A 310 -18.82 -9.51 -16.77
CA ASN A 310 -19.29 -9.82 -18.13
C ASN A 310 -18.88 -11.21 -18.64
N ASN A 311 -18.59 -12.17 -17.76
CA ASN A 311 -18.12 -13.52 -18.12
C ASN A 311 -16.83 -13.55 -18.96
N LYS A 312 -16.00 -12.52 -18.89
CA LYS A 312 -14.69 -12.49 -19.54
C LYS A 312 -13.62 -13.11 -18.65
N THR A 313 -12.83 -14.01 -19.20
CA THR A 313 -11.72 -14.62 -18.50
C THR A 313 -10.48 -13.73 -18.57
N VAL A 314 -9.89 -13.39 -17.44
CA VAL A 314 -8.61 -12.70 -17.37
C VAL A 314 -7.45 -13.66 -17.25
N THR A 315 -6.36 -13.29 -17.87
CA THR A 315 -5.11 -14.03 -17.86
C THR A 315 -4.00 -13.16 -17.27
N SER A 316 -3.20 -13.72 -16.38
CA SER A 316 -1.99 -13.07 -15.88
C SER A 316 -0.96 -12.96 -16.98
N SER A 317 -0.26 -11.81 -17.04
CA SER A 317 0.92 -11.67 -17.90
C SER A 317 2.05 -12.60 -17.47
N THR A 318 2.99 -12.87 -18.35
CA THR A 318 4.20 -13.67 -18.04
C THR A 318 4.96 -13.05 -16.88
N ILE A 319 5.15 -11.74 -16.89
CA ILE A 319 5.90 -11.05 -15.83
C ILE A 319 5.18 -11.10 -14.47
N LYS A 320 3.83 -11.04 -14.45
CA LYS A 320 3.05 -11.23 -13.22
C LYS A 320 3.29 -12.62 -12.64
N SER A 321 3.18 -13.64 -13.47
CA SER A 321 3.44 -15.03 -13.04
C SER A 321 4.87 -15.23 -12.55
N THR A 322 5.84 -14.59 -13.19
CA THR A 322 7.26 -14.60 -12.77
C THR A 322 7.43 -14.00 -11.37
N LEU A 323 6.80 -12.85 -11.12
CA LEU A 323 6.84 -12.18 -9.81
C LEU A 323 6.15 -12.99 -8.71
N GLU A 324 4.99 -13.55 -8.96
CA GLU A 324 4.25 -14.37 -7.99
C GLU A 324 5.01 -15.65 -7.61
N ASN A 325 5.63 -16.31 -8.59
CA ASN A 325 6.48 -17.48 -8.34
C ASN A 325 7.73 -17.09 -7.54
N TRP A 326 8.35 -15.98 -7.87
CA TRP A 326 9.51 -15.49 -7.12
C TRP A 326 9.12 -15.13 -5.67
N TYR A 327 7.97 -14.45 -5.46
CA TYR A 327 7.45 -14.14 -4.12
C TYR A 327 7.28 -15.40 -3.29
N LYS A 328 6.59 -16.40 -3.84
CA LYS A 328 6.35 -17.68 -3.17
C LYS A 328 7.64 -18.34 -2.69
N ASN A 329 8.70 -18.24 -3.48
CA ASN A 329 9.98 -18.89 -3.18
C ASN A 329 10.89 -18.09 -2.24
N ASN A 330 10.73 -16.75 -2.18
CA ASN A 330 11.67 -15.88 -1.48
C ASN A 330 11.06 -15.09 -0.33
N LEU A 331 9.76 -14.79 -0.36
CA LEU A 331 9.10 -13.87 0.57
C LEU A 331 7.93 -14.48 1.35
N ALA A 332 7.47 -15.68 1.03
CA ALA A 332 6.31 -16.28 1.67
C ALA A 332 6.46 -16.42 3.20
N SER A 333 7.66 -16.68 3.71
CA SER A 333 7.94 -16.74 5.14
C SER A 333 7.89 -15.38 5.86
N TYR A 334 7.88 -14.30 5.11
CA TYR A 334 7.78 -12.91 5.59
C TYR A 334 6.43 -12.27 5.30
N ASP A 335 5.44 -13.06 4.86
CA ASP A 335 4.13 -12.58 4.40
C ASP A 335 3.40 -11.70 5.42
N SER A 336 3.57 -11.99 6.72
CA SER A 336 2.98 -11.19 7.82
C SER A 336 3.52 -9.76 7.92
N LYS A 337 4.66 -9.46 7.31
CA LYS A 337 5.26 -8.11 7.28
C LYS A 337 4.97 -7.35 5.98
N ILE A 338 4.43 -8.04 4.98
CA ILE A 338 4.15 -7.49 3.67
C ILE A 338 2.65 -7.18 3.59
N ALA A 339 2.33 -5.92 3.33
CA ALA A 339 0.97 -5.46 3.15
C ALA A 339 0.37 -5.94 1.83
N LEU A 340 -0.92 -6.25 1.83
CA LEU A 340 -1.72 -6.38 0.62
C LEU A 340 -2.15 -4.97 0.19
N SER A 341 -1.39 -4.35 -0.70
CA SER A 341 -1.54 -2.93 -1.03
C SER A 341 -1.96 -2.70 -2.47
N SER A 342 -2.48 -1.50 -2.72
CA SER A 342 -2.93 -1.08 -4.05
C SER A 342 -1.78 -0.87 -5.02
N PHE A 343 -1.92 -1.44 -6.22
CA PHE A 343 -1.08 -1.19 -7.38
C PHE A 343 -1.95 -0.70 -8.52
N CYS A 344 -1.69 0.49 -9.04
CA CYS A 344 -2.47 1.06 -10.14
C CYS A 344 -2.09 0.43 -11.48
N ASN A 345 -3.07 -0.18 -12.15
CA ASN A 345 -2.96 -0.67 -13.51
C ASN A 345 -3.92 0.13 -14.41
N ASP A 346 -3.56 1.38 -14.67
CA ASP A 346 -4.35 2.27 -15.52
C ASP A 346 -4.28 1.82 -16.98
N THR A 347 -5.36 1.27 -17.47
CA THR A 347 -5.55 0.88 -18.86
C THR A 347 -6.53 1.79 -19.60
N SER A 348 -6.92 2.94 -19.03
CA SER A 348 -7.65 3.98 -19.73
C SER A 348 -6.90 4.39 -21.02
N TYR A 349 -7.63 4.73 -22.06
CA TYR A 349 -7.02 5.00 -23.36
C TYR A 349 -7.74 6.09 -24.15
N THR A 350 -7.01 6.67 -25.09
CA THR A 350 -7.56 7.52 -26.17
C THR A 350 -7.26 6.88 -27.52
N VAL A 351 -8.22 6.96 -28.43
CA VAL A 351 -8.03 6.51 -29.82
C VAL A 351 -7.17 7.54 -30.55
N VAL A 352 -6.11 7.09 -31.19
CA VAL A 352 -5.23 7.88 -32.06
C VAL A 352 -5.27 7.33 -33.49
N GLU A 353 -4.66 8.03 -34.44
CA GLU A 353 -4.75 7.69 -35.89
C GLU A 353 -4.42 6.22 -36.17
N ASP A 354 -3.33 5.71 -35.56
CA ASP A 354 -2.82 4.35 -35.81
C ASP A 354 -2.99 3.40 -34.63
N GLY A 355 -3.85 3.70 -33.66
CA GLY A 355 -4.04 2.82 -32.51
C GLY A 355 -4.60 3.47 -31.26
N TYR A 356 -3.97 3.19 -30.13
CA TYR A 356 -4.37 3.66 -28.81
C TYR A 356 -3.18 4.26 -28.05
N SER A 357 -3.44 5.37 -27.34
CA SER A 357 -2.55 5.93 -26.33
C SER A 357 -3.16 5.73 -24.97
N TYR A 358 -2.45 5.03 -24.07
CA TYR A 358 -2.96 4.77 -22.71
C TYR A 358 -2.79 5.99 -21.80
N GLY A 359 -3.62 6.07 -20.74
CA GLY A 359 -3.69 7.22 -19.85
C GLY A 359 -2.35 7.55 -19.20
N ALA A 360 -1.61 6.55 -18.74
CA ALA A 360 -0.28 6.72 -18.20
C ALA A 360 0.70 7.37 -19.19
N ARG A 361 0.60 7.03 -20.48
CA ARG A 361 1.37 7.68 -21.55
C ARG A 361 0.99 9.15 -21.71
N ASN A 362 -0.31 9.43 -21.75
CA ASN A 362 -0.80 10.80 -21.90
C ASN A 362 -0.32 11.69 -20.73
N ARG A 363 -0.38 11.20 -19.51
CA ARG A 363 0.14 11.93 -18.33
C ARG A 363 1.64 12.14 -18.40
N THR A 364 2.41 11.11 -18.72
CA THR A 364 3.87 11.19 -18.85
C THR A 364 4.29 12.23 -19.89
N PHE A 365 3.68 12.21 -21.09
CA PHE A 365 3.97 13.18 -22.14
C PHE A 365 3.53 14.61 -21.81
N SER A 366 2.49 14.75 -21.00
CA SER A 366 2.00 16.06 -20.54
C SER A 366 2.68 16.54 -19.26
N SER A 367 3.62 15.76 -18.70
CA SER A 367 4.33 16.09 -17.46
C SER A 367 3.41 16.34 -16.26
N ILE A 368 2.31 15.57 -16.16
CA ILE A 368 1.27 15.68 -15.13
C ILE A 368 1.11 14.38 -14.32
N SER A 369 2.21 13.72 -14.00
CA SER A 369 2.21 12.46 -13.25
C SER A 369 1.39 12.53 -11.96
N SER A 370 0.73 11.44 -11.59
CA SER A 370 -0.14 11.34 -10.42
C SER A 370 0.06 10.03 -9.69
N LEU A 371 0.05 10.06 -8.34
CA LEU A 371 -0.01 8.84 -7.52
C LEU A 371 -1.46 8.37 -7.30
N LYS A 372 -2.46 9.15 -7.71
CA LYS A 372 -3.84 8.70 -7.77
C LYS A 372 -4.08 7.89 -9.02
N CYS A 373 -4.78 6.76 -8.88
CA CYS A 373 -5.17 5.95 -10.01
C CYS A 373 -6.35 6.62 -10.74
N PRO A 374 -6.20 7.02 -12.00
CA PRO A 374 -7.18 7.89 -12.65
C PRO A 374 -8.52 7.22 -12.94
N ASP A 375 -8.50 5.91 -13.08
CA ASP A 375 -9.68 5.11 -13.36
C ASP A 375 -9.67 3.87 -12.48
N THR A 376 -10.71 3.75 -11.65
CA THR A 376 -10.93 2.61 -10.78
C THR A 376 -12.06 1.71 -11.31
N SER A 377 -12.59 2.00 -12.51
CA SER A 377 -13.63 1.17 -13.12
C SER A 377 -13.04 -0.17 -13.59
N GLU A 378 -13.82 -1.25 -13.47
CA GLU A 378 -13.45 -2.57 -13.98
C GLU A 378 -13.23 -2.58 -15.51
N THR A 379 -13.72 -1.57 -16.22
CA THR A 379 -13.62 -1.46 -17.67
C THR A 379 -12.22 -1.05 -18.14
N TYR A 380 -11.54 -0.19 -17.36
CA TYR A 380 -10.27 0.43 -17.77
C TYR A 380 -9.10 0.10 -16.85
N GLY A 381 -9.20 -0.98 -16.09
CA GLY A 381 -8.24 -1.34 -15.08
C GLY A 381 -8.62 -0.75 -13.73
N GLY A 382 -7.66 -0.43 -12.93
CA GLY A 382 -7.89 0.08 -11.58
C GLY A 382 -6.83 -0.45 -10.64
N TYR A 383 -7.20 -0.58 -9.37
CA TYR A 383 -6.30 -1.13 -8.39
C TYR A 383 -6.24 -2.64 -8.41
N TYR A 384 -5.02 -3.13 -8.33
CA TYR A 384 -4.77 -4.50 -7.91
C TYR A 384 -4.38 -4.50 -6.44
N LYS A 385 -5.04 -5.28 -5.61
CA LYS A 385 -4.55 -5.61 -4.28
C LYS A 385 -3.55 -6.74 -4.40
N LEU A 386 -2.27 -6.44 -4.28
CA LEU A 386 -1.16 -7.38 -4.51
C LEU A 386 -0.16 -7.33 -3.35
N LYS A 387 0.47 -8.48 -3.10
CA LYS A 387 1.66 -8.59 -2.24
C LYS A 387 2.94 -8.19 -2.98
N ILE A 388 2.97 -8.35 -4.30
CA ILE A 388 4.11 -8.07 -5.17
C ILE A 388 3.64 -7.56 -6.52
N GLY A 389 4.33 -6.56 -7.07
CA GLY A 389 4.08 -5.99 -8.38
C GLY A 389 5.33 -5.36 -8.97
N LEU A 390 5.11 -4.36 -9.83
CA LEU A 390 6.15 -3.48 -10.39
C LEU A 390 5.77 -2.02 -10.08
N LEU A 391 6.73 -1.10 -10.26
CA LEU A 391 6.36 0.32 -10.30
C LEU A 391 5.49 0.59 -11.53
N ASN A 392 4.58 1.54 -11.41
CA ASN A 392 3.98 2.16 -12.57
C ASN A 392 4.88 3.32 -13.08
N VAL A 393 4.57 3.86 -14.26
CA VAL A 393 5.38 4.93 -14.86
C VAL A 393 5.29 6.23 -14.08
N ASP A 394 4.13 6.54 -13.49
CA ASP A 394 3.96 7.71 -12.66
C ASP A 394 4.89 7.65 -11.44
N GLU A 395 4.98 6.51 -10.75
CA GLU A 395 5.93 6.31 -9.65
C GLU A 395 7.39 6.48 -10.09
N SER A 396 7.73 6.04 -11.30
CA SER A 396 9.07 6.28 -11.85
C SER A 396 9.33 7.77 -12.09
N ASN A 397 8.33 8.50 -12.59
CA ASN A 397 8.43 9.95 -12.76
C ASN A 397 8.52 10.68 -11.41
N PHE A 398 7.77 10.25 -10.39
CA PHE A 398 7.89 10.78 -9.04
C PHE A 398 9.28 10.54 -8.45
N ALA A 399 9.89 9.38 -8.72
CA ALA A 399 11.25 9.07 -8.28
C ALA A 399 12.35 9.88 -8.99
N GLY A 400 12.00 10.61 -10.04
CA GLY A 400 12.93 11.50 -10.75
C GLY A 400 13.25 11.11 -12.18
N LEU A 401 12.59 10.08 -12.76
CA LEU A 401 12.68 9.83 -14.19
C LEU A 401 11.78 10.80 -14.96
N ALA A 402 12.10 11.08 -16.20
CA ALA A 402 11.27 11.86 -17.11
C ALA A 402 11.28 11.21 -18.49
N PHE A 403 10.26 11.53 -19.31
CA PHE A 403 10.21 11.02 -20.68
C PHE A 403 11.34 11.63 -21.52
N ALA A 404 12.18 10.74 -22.09
CA ALA A 404 13.29 11.12 -23.00
C ALA A 404 14.30 12.12 -22.44
N ASP A 405 14.27 12.46 -21.17
CA ASP A 405 15.30 13.29 -20.54
C ASP A 405 16.43 12.40 -20.01
N ALA A 406 17.41 12.25 -20.83
CA ALA A 406 18.38 11.16 -20.84
C ALA A 406 19.52 11.29 -19.83
N GLN A 407 19.42 11.96 -18.71
CA GLN A 407 20.63 12.12 -17.90
C GLN A 407 20.43 12.19 -16.37
N SER A 408 19.32 11.64 -15.85
CA SER A 408 19.15 11.58 -14.40
C SER A 408 19.89 10.39 -13.79
N THR A 409 20.55 10.62 -12.67
CA THR A 409 21.18 9.59 -11.82
C THR A 409 20.39 9.47 -10.52
N ASN A 410 19.10 9.16 -10.62
CA ASN A 410 18.24 9.02 -9.45
C ASN A 410 18.45 7.68 -8.72
N TYR A 411 17.87 7.54 -7.53
CA TYR A 411 18.08 6.39 -6.67
C TYR A 411 17.53 5.05 -7.23
N ILE A 412 16.62 5.08 -8.19
CA ILE A 412 16.13 3.87 -8.88
C ILE A 412 16.95 3.57 -10.14
N TYR A 413 18.10 4.25 -10.33
CA TYR A 413 19.04 3.92 -11.37
C TYR A 413 19.62 2.52 -11.13
N HIS A 414 19.45 1.68 -12.12
CA HIS A 414 20.02 0.34 -12.14
C HIS A 414 20.92 0.20 -13.38
N SER A 415 22.14 -0.18 -13.17
CA SER A 415 23.19 -0.29 -14.20
C SER A 415 22.97 -1.42 -15.22
N LEU A 416 21.75 -1.94 -15.34
CA LEU A 416 21.43 -2.97 -16.33
C LEU A 416 21.36 -2.37 -17.73
N SER A 417 22.13 -2.95 -18.64
CA SER A 417 22.20 -2.53 -20.04
C SER A 417 20.87 -2.61 -20.78
N ASN A 418 19.92 -3.45 -20.33
CA ASN A 418 18.68 -3.74 -21.02
C ASN A 418 17.45 -3.00 -20.47
N GLY A 419 17.60 -2.18 -19.41
CA GLY A 419 16.45 -1.54 -18.76
C GLY A 419 15.50 -2.54 -18.07
N TRP A 420 14.37 -2.05 -17.59
CA TRP A 420 13.38 -2.85 -16.86
C TRP A 420 11.95 -2.31 -17.03
N TYR A 421 10.97 -3.22 -17.03
CA TYR A 421 9.56 -2.87 -17.21
C TYR A 421 8.95 -2.18 -15.99
N THR A 422 8.07 -1.20 -16.27
CA THR A 422 7.00 -0.80 -15.36
C THR A 422 5.76 -1.66 -15.63
N MET A 423 4.71 -1.52 -14.82
CA MET A 423 3.43 -2.18 -15.12
C MET A 423 2.48 -1.34 -15.99
N SER A 424 2.89 -0.14 -16.42
CA SER A 424 2.03 0.79 -17.14
C SER A 424 2.04 0.54 -18.65
N PRO A 425 0.87 0.28 -19.27
CA PRO A 425 0.76 0.25 -20.72
C PRO A 425 1.05 1.63 -21.32
N GLY A 426 1.76 1.65 -22.43
CA GLY A 426 2.16 2.86 -23.14
C GLY A 426 1.26 3.16 -24.34
N SER A 427 1.28 2.27 -25.35
CA SER A 427 0.49 2.43 -26.56
C SER A 427 0.24 1.10 -27.24
N TRP A 428 -0.71 1.12 -28.17
CA TRP A 428 -0.86 0.09 -29.19
C TRP A 428 -0.86 0.77 -30.56
N SER A 429 0.00 0.30 -31.45
CA SER A 429 0.10 0.77 -32.83
C SER A 429 0.68 -0.33 -33.68
N ASP A 430 0.35 -0.34 -35.01
CA ASP A 430 0.82 -1.34 -35.97
C ASP A 430 0.65 -2.79 -35.46
N ASP A 431 -0.51 -3.08 -34.85
CA ASP A 431 -0.83 -4.38 -34.27
C ASP A 431 0.12 -4.83 -33.12
N LYS A 432 0.79 -3.89 -32.45
CA LYS A 432 1.74 -4.15 -31.36
C LYS A 432 1.40 -3.39 -30.10
N SER A 433 1.57 -4.06 -28.98
CA SER A 433 1.45 -3.46 -27.67
C SER A 433 2.81 -3.04 -27.12
N TYR A 434 2.84 -1.85 -26.53
CA TYR A 434 4.00 -1.26 -25.91
C TYR A 434 3.71 -0.95 -24.46
N LEU A 435 4.69 -1.20 -23.61
CA LEU A 435 4.69 -0.81 -22.20
C LEU A 435 5.79 0.19 -21.92
N PHE A 436 5.59 1.01 -20.91
CA PHE A 436 6.68 1.82 -20.39
C PHE A 436 7.73 0.96 -19.72
N PHE A 437 8.97 1.24 -20.05
CA PHE A 437 10.10 0.69 -19.33
C PHE A 437 11.14 1.79 -19.02
N ASN A 438 11.89 1.58 -17.97
CA ASN A 438 12.97 2.48 -17.57
C ASN A 438 14.25 2.05 -18.28
N PHE A 439 14.73 2.87 -19.19
CA PHE A 439 15.94 2.58 -19.96
C PHE A 439 17.17 2.93 -19.13
N GLN A 440 17.85 1.91 -18.63
CA GLN A 440 19.07 2.05 -17.82
C GLN A 440 18.92 2.99 -16.61
N GLY A 441 17.69 3.23 -16.15
CA GLY A 441 17.41 4.17 -15.06
C GLY A 441 17.59 5.66 -15.40
N HIS A 442 17.83 5.98 -16.67
CA HIS A 442 18.04 7.37 -17.09
C HIS A 442 16.74 8.05 -17.50
N TYR A 443 15.87 7.36 -18.21
CA TYR A 443 14.59 7.91 -18.67
C TYR A 443 13.56 6.82 -18.93
N VAL A 444 12.33 7.25 -19.14
CA VAL A 444 11.20 6.35 -19.45
C VAL A 444 10.91 6.40 -20.94
N ILE A 445 10.82 5.24 -21.59
CA ILE A 445 10.38 5.08 -22.97
C ILE A 445 9.41 3.92 -23.12
N ALA A 446 8.78 3.78 -24.28
CA ALA A 446 7.91 2.64 -24.60
C ALA A 446 8.71 1.51 -25.27
N GLU A 447 8.42 0.26 -24.91
CA GLU A 447 9.04 -0.94 -25.43
C GLU A 447 8.00 -2.03 -25.71
N LYS A 448 8.27 -2.91 -26.65
CA LYS A 448 7.40 -4.04 -26.97
C LYS A 448 7.28 -5.00 -25.79
N ILE A 449 6.08 -5.50 -25.55
CA ILE A 449 5.82 -6.44 -24.45
C ILE A 449 6.55 -7.78 -24.60
N THR A 450 7.01 -8.11 -25.79
CA THR A 450 7.75 -9.35 -26.11
C THR A 450 9.26 -9.23 -25.96
N SER A 451 9.78 -8.04 -25.69
CA SER A 451 11.21 -7.85 -25.40
C SER A 451 11.58 -8.38 -24.01
N GLU A 452 12.75 -8.99 -23.88
CA GLU A 452 13.27 -9.38 -22.57
C GLU A 452 13.88 -8.18 -21.85
N ARG A 453 13.42 -7.89 -20.64
CA ARG A 453 13.87 -6.78 -19.81
C ARG A 453 14.03 -7.22 -18.36
N GLY A 454 14.82 -6.48 -17.59
CA GLY A 454 14.99 -6.71 -16.17
C GLY A 454 13.69 -6.68 -15.39
N VAL A 455 13.59 -7.52 -14.37
CA VAL A 455 12.43 -7.58 -13.46
C VAL A 455 12.89 -7.13 -12.06
N TYR A 456 12.33 -6.01 -11.59
CA TYR A 456 12.58 -5.45 -10.27
C TYR A 456 11.31 -5.51 -9.42
N PRO A 457 11.19 -6.49 -8.53
CA PRO A 457 10.02 -6.63 -7.67
C PRO A 457 9.75 -5.40 -6.81
N VAL A 458 8.49 -5.09 -6.67
CA VAL A 458 7.97 -4.06 -5.76
C VAL A 458 7.05 -4.72 -4.75
N ILE A 459 7.27 -4.44 -3.46
CA ILE A 459 6.44 -4.88 -2.34
C ILE A 459 6.06 -3.68 -1.49
N ASN A 460 5.11 -3.87 -0.58
CA ASN A 460 4.81 -2.89 0.46
C ASN A 460 4.97 -3.56 1.82
N LEU A 461 5.76 -2.96 2.71
CA LEU A 461 5.79 -3.37 4.11
C LEU A 461 4.61 -2.77 4.86
N ASN A 462 4.15 -3.46 5.88
CA ASN A 462 3.14 -2.91 6.79
C ASN A 462 3.64 -1.61 7.45
N SER A 463 2.73 -0.69 7.75
CA SER A 463 3.04 0.61 8.38
C SER A 463 3.73 0.48 9.74
N ASN A 464 3.52 -0.63 10.43
CA ASN A 464 4.03 -0.90 11.78
C ASN A 464 5.34 -1.69 11.81
N VAL A 465 6.10 -1.72 10.70
CA VAL A 465 7.39 -2.43 10.70
C VAL A 465 8.46 -1.66 11.47
N ASP A 466 9.08 -2.36 12.40
CA ASP A 466 10.21 -1.85 13.18
C ASP A 466 11.54 -2.15 12.49
N ILE A 467 12.46 -1.22 12.63
CA ILE A 467 13.88 -1.45 12.31
C ILE A 467 14.65 -1.86 13.57
N THR A 468 15.65 -2.69 13.37
CA THR A 468 16.56 -3.12 14.45
C THR A 468 17.90 -2.40 14.39
N GLY A 469 18.12 -1.59 13.37
CA GLY A 469 19.33 -0.80 13.18
C GLY A 469 19.43 -0.25 11.77
N GLY A 470 20.57 0.40 11.49
CA GLY A 470 20.86 1.02 10.21
C GLY A 470 20.51 2.51 10.16
N ASN A 471 21.03 3.18 9.14
CA ASN A 471 20.80 4.60 8.87
C ASN A 471 20.27 4.85 7.44
N GLY A 472 19.91 3.77 6.73
CA GLY A 472 19.38 3.82 5.39
C GLY A 472 20.43 3.96 4.28
N SER A 473 21.74 4.05 4.60
CA SER A 473 22.76 4.01 3.56
C SER A 473 22.95 2.61 2.98
N GLU A 474 23.55 2.51 1.81
CA GLU A 474 23.82 1.21 1.17
C GLU A 474 24.67 0.29 2.04
N SER A 475 25.71 0.84 2.67
CA SER A 475 26.61 0.10 3.56
C SER A 475 26.01 -0.19 4.95
N ASN A 476 24.94 0.51 5.33
CA ASN A 476 24.25 0.35 6.61
C ASN A 476 22.73 0.58 6.45
N PRO A 477 22.05 -0.30 5.68
CA PRO A 477 20.63 -0.17 5.40
C PRO A 477 19.78 -0.30 6.67
N PHE A 478 18.57 0.25 6.67
CA PHE A 478 17.58 -0.02 7.72
C PHE A 478 17.29 -1.52 7.73
N VAL A 479 17.42 -2.17 8.88
CA VAL A 479 17.25 -3.62 9.02
C VAL A 479 15.87 -3.94 9.55
N ILE A 480 15.07 -4.65 8.76
CA ILE A 480 13.75 -5.18 9.15
C ILE A 480 13.93 -6.66 9.55
N LYS A 481 13.45 -7.01 10.75
CA LYS A 481 13.42 -8.40 11.22
C LYS A 481 12.36 -9.23 10.55
#